data_7a1010962a27d776c5de789234c9698c
#
_entry.id   7a1010962a27d776c5de789234c9698c
#
_cell.length_a   1.000
_cell.length_b   1.000
_cell.length_c   1.000
_cell.angle_alpha   90.00
_cell.angle_beta   90.00
_cell.angle_gamma   90.00
#
_symmetry.space_group_name_H-M   'P 1'
#
loop_
_entity.id
_entity.type
_entity.pdbx_description
1 polymer ?
#
loop_
_entity_poly.entity_id
_entity_poly.type
_entity_poly.pdbx_seq_one_letter_code
_entity_poly.pdbx_strand_id
1 'polypeptide(L)'
;MSNKRDKMILGTRGSELAVLQAEKVRERLKALGYEPTIKTVRSLGDIMTDRGLYEMPEKGVFVKKLDMLLLNGEIDLAVHSMKDIPLERDERLVTAAVLPRDSPFDVLVSNNKLDDMPDGAVIGTSSVRRKFQFLHFMDAKAVNVKIKDIRGNVNTRIRKSKSGDYDGVLLAEAGLERLNMGVEYERLDCDPFVPSPNQGIIAVVTRKDSELDEIIRKIDDAETRTEAEVENEVLKVTGGGCALPVGVHASCNAASVGLSVYFGVSREEYIIEKRVFGKERCMDEARELAKGLAIVSKEC
;
A
#
# COMPACT_ATOMS: atom_id res chain seq x y z
N MET A 1 30.55 -25.43 13.99
CA MET A 1 29.77 -24.43 14.78
C MET A 1 28.85 -23.76 13.80
N SER A 2 27.56 -24.08 13.79
CA SER A 2 26.56 -23.42 12.95
C SER A 2 26.50 -21.95 13.37
N ASN A 3 26.83 -21.05 12.45
CA ASN A 3 26.87 -19.62 12.70
C ASN A 3 25.44 -19.14 13.00
N LYS A 4 25.23 -18.37 14.06
CA LYS A 4 23.92 -17.80 14.46
C LYS A 4 23.26 -16.99 13.31
N ARG A 5 24.04 -16.62 12.28
CA ARG A 5 23.63 -15.94 11.06
C ARG A 5 22.82 -16.80 10.08
N ASP A 6 22.86 -18.15 10.22
CA ASP A 6 22.19 -19.08 9.28
C ASP A 6 20.69 -19.26 9.61
N LYS A 7 20.22 -18.81 10.78
CA LYS A 7 18.85 -18.96 11.25
C LYS A 7 18.18 -17.61 11.47
N MET A 8 17.67 -17.01 10.40
CA MET A 8 16.83 -15.83 10.48
C MET A 8 15.35 -16.22 10.65
N ILE A 9 14.64 -15.53 11.53
CA ILE A 9 13.19 -15.68 11.70
C ILE A 9 12.51 -14.48 11.05
N LEU A 10 11.78 -14.75 9.98
CA LEU A 10 11.03 -13.76 9.21
C LEU A 10 9.57 -13.79 9.65
N GLY A 11 9.14 -12.75 10.34
CA GLY A 11 7.77 -12.58 10.81
C GLY A 11 6.87 -11.99 9.73
N THR A 12 5.65 -12.51 9.58
CA THR A 12 4.62 -11.97 8.72
C THR A 12 3.22 -12.26 9.26
N ARG A 13 2.19 -11.59 8.73
CA ARG A 13 0.80 -11.90 9.04
C ARG A 13 0.38 -13.26 8.50
N GLY A 14 -0.65 -13.86 9.10
CA GLY A 14 -1.18 -15.18 8.69
C GLY A 14 -2.04 -15.18 7.43
N SER A 15 -2.31 -14.02 6.77
CA SER A 15 -3.06 -14.01 5.52
C SER A 15 -2.22 -14.58 4.37
N GLU A 16 -2.89 -15.25 3.43
CA GLU A 16 -2.24 -15.84 2.25
C GLU A 16 -1.37 -14.82 1.50
N LEU A 17 -1.89 -13.61 1.26
CA LEU A 17 -1.14 -12.55 0.61
C LEU A 17 0.13 -12.15 1.39
N ALA A 18 0.04 -12.06 2.72
CA ALA A 18 1.20 -11.70 3.55
C ALA A 18 2.26 -12.82 3.55
N VAL A 19 1.83 -14.08 3.55
CA VAL A 19 2.74 -15.24 3.43
C VAL A 19 3.45 -15.21 2.08
N LEU A 20 2.74 -14.96 0.97
CA LEU A 20 3.36 -14.84 -0.36
C LEU A 20 4.38 -13.69 -0.45
N GLN A 21 4.10 -12.57 0.24
CA GLN A 21 5.08 -11.47 0.33
C GLN A 21 6.33 -11.91 1.11
N ALA A 22 6.16 -12.63 2.20
CA ALA A 22 7.27 -13.17 2.99
C ALA A 22 8.08 -14.20 2.20
N GLU A 23 7.42 -15.04 1.39
CA GLU A 23 8.07 -15.98 0.50
C GLU A 23 8.96 -15.27 -0.54
N LYS A 24 8.48 -14.17 -1.15
CA LYS A 24 9.31 -13.35 -2.07
C LYS A 24 10.59 -12.85 -1.38
N VAL A 25 10.51 -12.39 -0.14
CA VAL A 25 11.68 -11.98 0.65
C VAL A 25 12.59 -13.17 0.94
N ARG A 26 12.01 -14.32 1.36
CA ARG A 26 12.75 -15.54 1.63
C ARG A 26 13.57 -16.01 0.42
N GLU A 27 12.96 -16.03 -0.76
CA GLU A 27 13.63 -16.43 -1.99
C GLU A 27 14.81 -15.49 -2.35
N ARG A 28 14.67 -14.18 -2.13
CA ARG A 28 15.77 -13.23 -2.33
C ARG A 28 16.93 -13.50 -1.37
N LEU A 29 16.63 -13.78 -0.10
CA LEU A 29 17.66 -14.12 0.90
C LEU A 29 18.30 -15.48 0.65
N LYS A 30 17.54 -16.47 0.17
CA LYS A 30 18.07 -17.77 -0.27
C LYS A 30 19.06 -17.63 -1.41
N ALA A 31 18.79 -16.77 -2.37
CA ALA A 31 19.73 -16.50 -3.47
C ALA A 31 21.07 -15.90 -2.97
N LEU A 32 21.09 -15.33 -1.76
CA LEU A 32 22.29 -14.85 -1.07
C LEU A 32 22.93 -15.90 -0.14
N GLY A 33 22.38 -17.12 -0.09
CA GLY A 33 22.90 -18.24 0.72
C GLY A 33 22.36 -18.30 2.15
N TYR A 34 21.25 -17.61 2.46
CA TYR A 34 20.59 -17.64 3.77
C TYR A 34 19.32 -18.50 3.73
N GLU A 35 18.97 -19.13 4.84
CA GLU A 35 17.77 -19.97 4.97
C GLU A 35 16.80 -19.42 6.05
N PRO A 36 16.07 -18.33 5.76
CA PRO A 36 15.13 -17.77 6.73
C PRO A 36 13.93 -18.68 6.95
N THR A 37 13.49 -18.77 8.21
CA THR A 37 12.25 -19.47 8.58
C THR A 37 11.12 -18.46 8.70
N ILE A 38 10.00 -18.71 8.02
CA ILE A 38 8.80 -17.86 8.11
C ILE A 38 8.00 -18.23 9.36
N LYS A 39 7.74 -17.21 10.22
CA LYS A 39 6.86 -17.29 11.39
C LYS A 39 5.62 -16.45 11.14
N THR A 40 4.48 -17.10 10.97
CA THR A 40 3.20 -16.38 10.82
C THR A 40 2.64 -15.94 12.17
N VAL A 41 2.14 -14.72 12.21
CA VAL A 41 1.59 -14.10 13.41
C VAL A 41 0.14 -13.70 13.15
N ARG A 42 -0.79 -14.19 13.97
CA ARG A 42 -2.18 -13.74 13.93
C ARG A 42 -2.29 -12.36 14.57
N SER A 43 -2.78 -11.39 13.87
CA SER A 43 -3.07 -10.06 14.40
C SER A 43 -4.47 -10.00 15.00
N LEU A 44 -4.72 -9.03 15.89
CA LEU A 44 -6.06 -8.78 16.43
C LEU A 44 -7.06 -8.45 15.31
N GLY A 45 -6.61 -7.78 14.26
CA GLY A 45 -7.45 -7.48 13.08
C GLY A 45 -7.80 -8.71 12.23
N ASP A 46 -7.02 -9.80 12.30
CA ASP A 46 -7.36 -11.06 11.64
C ASP A 46 -8.44 -11.84 12.43
N ILE A 47 -8.63 -11.50 13.72
CA ILE A 47 -9.60 -12.13 14.63
C ILE A 47 -10.91 -11.32 14.66
N MET A 48 -10.85 -9.99 14.53
CA MET A 48 -11.98 -9.07 14.64
C MET A 48 -12.47 -8.61 13.26
N THR A 49 -13.09 -9.49 12.50
CA THR A 49 -13.61 -9.18 11.15
C THR A 49 -14.88 -8.31 11.17
N ASP A 50 -15.55 -8.18 12.32
CA ASP A 50 -16.90 -7.60 12.42
C ASP A 50 -16.91 -6.11 12.85
N ARG A 51 -15.77 -5.55 13.32
CA ARG A 51 -15.69 -4.13 13.70
C ARG A 51 -15.02 -3.29 12.62
N GLY A 52 -15.49 -2.04 12.48
CA GLY A 52 -14.93 -1.09 11.52
C GLY A 52 -13.46 -0.79 11.76
N LEU A 53 -12.64 -0.72 10.69
CA LEU A 53 -11.25 -0.25 10.80
C LEU A 53 -11.18 1.16 11.43
N TYR A 54 -12.23 1.98 11.25
CA TYR A 54 -12.37 3.31 11.86
C TYR A 54 -12.76 3.27 13.34
N GLU A 55 -13.32 2.14 13.81
CA GLU A 55 -13.69 1.92 15.21
C GLU A 55 -12.55 1.27 16.02
N MET A 56 -11.48 0.85 15.32
CA MET A 56 -10.29 0.36 16.00
C MET A 56 -9.51 1.56 16.57
N PRO A 57 -9.26 1.61 17.89
CA PRO A 57 -8.69 2.79 18.56
C PRO A 57 -7.25 3.13 18.15
N GLU A 58 -6.62 2.34 17.26
CA GLU A 58 -5.21 2.56 16.91
C GLU A 58 -4.91 2.30 15.42
N LYS A 59 -4.31 3.31 14.78
CA LYS A 59 -3.68 3.17 13.46
C LYS A 59 -2.56 2.11 13.53
N GLY A 60 -2.46 1.23 12.53
CA GLY A 60 -1.36 0.27 12.44
C GLY A 60 -1.46 -0.97 13.34
N VAL A 61 -2.65 -1.33 13.85
CA VAL A 61 -2.86 -2.55 14.68
C VAL A 61 -2.22 -3.80 14.06
N PHE A 62 -2.20 -3.90 12.74
CA PHE A 62 -1.61 -5.01 12.01
C PHE A 62 -0.07 -5.01 12.02
N VAL A 63 0.54 -3.84 12.17
CA VAL A 63 2.00 -3.65 12.17
C VAL A 63 2.55 -3.78 13.59
N LYS A 64 1.89 -3.19 14.59
CA LYS A 64 2.35 -3.12 15.99
C LYS A 64 2.76 -4.46 16.58
N LYS A 65 2.02 -5.54 16.30
CA LYS A 65 2.37 -6.85 16.86
C LYS A 65 3.69 -7.40 16.32
N LEU A 66 3.94 -7.24 15.03
CA LEU A 66 5.22 -7.63 14.42
C LEU A 66 6.35 -6.73 14.94
N ASP A 67 6.09 -5.44 15.13
CA ASP A 67 7.03 -4.49 15.71
C ASP A 67 7.45 -4.90 17.12
N MET A 68 6.50 -5.30 17.97
CA MET A 68 6.79 -5.80 19.30
C MET A 68 7.67 -7.06 19.26
N LEU A 69 7.37 -8.01 18.36
CA LEU A 69 8.18 -9.22 18.22
C LEU A 69 9.60 -8.93 17.74
N LEU A 70 9.77 -7.93 16.84
CA LEU A 70 11.08 -7.43 16.43
C LEU A 70 11.84 -6.85 17.63
N LEU A 71 11.22 -5.95 18.38
CA LEU A 71 11.84 -5.28 19.54
C LEU A 71 12.21 -6.26 20.64
N ASN A 72 11.41 -7.31 20.85
CA ASN A 72 11.68 -8.36 21.81
C ASN A 72 12.73 -9.40 21.33
N GLY A 73 13.14 -9.34 20.06
CA GLY A 73 14.07 -10.32 19.47
C GLY A 73 13.45 -11.70 19.19
N GLU A 74 12.11 -11.78 19.16
CA GLU A 74 11.40 -13.03 18.85
C GLU A 74 11.32 -13.32 17.35
N ILE A 75 11.54 -12.31 16.51
CA ILE A 75 11.76 -12.36 15.08
C ILE A 75 12.92 -11.42 14.74
N ASP A 76 13.59 -11.69 13.63
CA ASP A 76 14.72 -10.92 13.15
C ASP A 76 14.32 -9.90 12.10
N LEU A 77 13.36 -10.26 11.25
CA LEU A 77 12.81 -9.48 10.17
C LEU A 77 11.29 -9.49 10.23
N ALA A 78 10.65 -8.39 9.84
CA ALA A 78 9.21 -8.35 9.61
C ALA A 78 8.92 -7.93 8.16
N VAL A 79 8.02 -8.65 7.49
CA VAL A 79 7.60 -8.34 6.12
C VAL A 79 6.20 -7.76 6.11
N HIS A 80 6.06 -6.63 5.42
CA HIS A 80 4.83 -5.87 5.32
C HIS A 80 4.55 -5.41 3.88
N SER A 81 3.27 -5.21 3.56
CA SER A 81 2.91 -4.26 2.51
C SER A 81 3.26 -2.85 3.00
N MET A 82 4.09 -2.12 2.27
CA MET A 82 4.62 -0.84 2.76
C MET A 82 3.53 0.21 3.02
N LYS A 83 2.46 0.21 2.25
CA LYS A 83 1.30 1.09 2.44
C LYS A 83 0.60 0.93 3.79
N ASP A 84 0.79 -0.19 4.48
CA ASP A 84 0.19 -0.49 5.79
C ASP A 84 1.08 -0.02 6.95
N ILE A 85 2.35 0.34 6.67
CA ILE A 85 3.30 0.84 7.66
C ILE A 85 2.98 2.31 7.97
N PRO A 86 2.74 2.67 9.25
CA PRO A 86 2.53 4.06 9.62
C PRO A 86 3.80 4.89 9.43
N LEU A 87 3.65 6.18 9.09
CA LEU A 87 4.79 7.11 8.97
C LEU A 87 5.53 7.30 10.29
N GLU A 88 4.78 7.43 11.38
CA GLU A 88 5.33 7.50 12.72
C GLU A 88 5.41 6.10 13.31
N ARG A 89 6.60 5.73 13.71
CA ARG A 89 6.94 4.40 14.21
C ARG A 89 8.00 4.49 15.29
N ASP A 90 8.18 3.44 16.07
CA ASP A 90 9.27 3.31 17.04
C ASP A 90 10.62 3.53 16.33
N GLU A 91 11.41 4.49 16.80
CA GLU A 91 12.69 4.90 16.21
C GLU A 91 13.77 3.81 16.23
N ARG A 92 13.56 2.75 17.02
CA ARG A 92 14.42 1.56 17.07
C ARG A 92 14.18 0.61 15.90
N LEU A 93 13.17 0.86 15.06
CA LEU A 93 12.82 0.06 13.88
C LEU A 93 13.12 0.84 12.60
N VAL A 94 13.60 0.14 11.60
CA VAL A 94 13.93 0.70 10.29
C VAL A 94 13.43 -0.19 9.15
N THR A 95 12.97 0.42 8.06
CA THR A 95 12.74 -0.29 6.80
C THR A 95 14.10 -0.51 6.12
N ALA A 96 14.69 -1.68 6.38
CA ALA A 96 16.04 -2.01 5.93
C ALA A 96 16.10 -2.30 4.42
N ALA A 97 15.03 -2.86 3.84
CA ALA A 97 14.93 -3.06 2.40
C ALA A 97 13.49 -2.90 1.90
N VAL A 98 13.36 -2.51 0.64
CA VAL A 98 12.15 -2.62 -0.17
C VAL A 98 12.47 -3.47 -1.39
N LEU A 99 11.56 -4.37 -1.77
CA LEU A 99 11.74 -5.15 -2.99
C LEU A 99 11.30 -4.33 -4.22
N PRO A 100 11.75 -4.70 -5.43
CA PRO A 100 11.22 -4.13 -6.67
C PRO A 100 9.70 -4.04 -6.63
N ARG A 101 9.16 -2.88 -6.97
CA ARG A 101 7.73 -2.59 -6.87
C ARG A 101 6.93 -3.47 -7.82
N ASP A 102 5.95 -4.19 -7.31
CA ASP A 102 4.91 -4.81 -8.12
C ASP A 102 3.92 -3.72 -8.58
N SER A 103 2.90 -4.05 -9.39
CA SER A 103 1.96 -3.07 -9.91
C SER A 103 1.43 -2.11 -8.83
N PRO A 104 1.54 -0.78 -9.02
CA PRO A 104 0.99 0.20 -8.09
C PRO A 104 -0.51 0.44 -8.29
N PHE A 105 -1.09 0.01 -9.42
CA PHE A 105 -2.41 0.42 -9.86
C PHE A 105 -3.55 -0.18 -9.03
N ASP A 106 -4.67 0.51 -9.05
CA ASP A 106 -5.96 -0.04 -8.66
C ASP A 106 -6.59 -0.74 -9.86
N VAL A 107 -7.53 -1.62 -9.58
CA VAL A 107 -8.31 -2.33 -10.60
C VAL A 107 -9.78 -2.37 -10.21
N LEU A 108 -10.62 -2.38 -11.23
CA LEU A 108 -12.04 -2.67 -11.13
C LEU A 108 -12.27 -4.14 -11.53
N VAL A 109 -12.76 -4.93 -10.59
CA VAL A 109 -13.27 -6.28 -10.86
C VAL A 109 -14.79 -6.18 -10.97
N SER A 110 -15.29 -6.25 -12.20
CA SER A 110 -16.70 -6.07 -12.55
C SER A 110 -17.01 -6.80 -13.84
N ASN A 111 -18.28 -7.09 -14.10
CA ASN A 111 -18.75 -7.56 -15.40
C ASN A 111 -18.88 -6.41 -16.41
N ASN A 112 -19.03 -5.17 -15.92
CA ASN A 112 -19.10 -3.98 -16.77
C ASN A 112 -17.72 -3.30 -16.83
N LYS A 113 -17.40 -2.73 -17.96
CA LYS A 113 -16.27 -1.83 -18.12
C LYS A 113 -16.50 -0.54 -17.32
N LEU A 114 -15.42 0.15 -16.97
CA LEU A 114 -15.48 1.43 -16.25
C LEU A 114 -16.34 2.46 -17.02
N ASP A 115 -16.16 2.52 -18.34
CA ASP A 115 -16.88 3.45 -19.22
C ASP A 115 -18.35 3.05 -19.48
N ASP A 116 -18.68 1.79 -19.28
CA ASP A 116 -20.02 1.22 -19.51
C ASP A 116 -20.77 0.96 -18.18
N MET A 117 -20.32 1.59 -17.09
CA MET A 117 -20.92 1.40 -15.78
C MET A 117 -22.38 1.89 -15.76
N PRO A 118 -23.35 1.04 -15.40
CA PRO A 118 -24.75 1.45 -15.40
C PRO A 118 -25.07 2.41 -14.26
N ASP A 119 -26.08 3.24 -14.49
CA ASP A 119 -26.64 4.11 -13.45
C ASP A 119 -27.20 3.28 -12.29
N GLY A 120 -26.91 3.71 -11.07
CA GLY A 120 -27.30 2.99 -9.84
C GLY A 120 -26.38 1.84 -9.43
N ALA A 121 -25.30 1.55 -10.18
CA ALA A 121 -24.37 0.47 -9.86
C ALA A 121 -23.80 0.57 -8.45
N VAL A 122 -23.60 -0.57 -7.79
CA VAL A 122 -23.07 -0.69 -6.43
C VAL A 122 -21.61 -1.12 -6.48
N ILE A 123 -20.70 -0.24 -6.08
CA ILE A 123 -19.25 -0.49 -6.10
C ILE A 123 -18.70 -0.70 -4.70
N GLY A 124 -18.02 -1.82 -4.51
CA GLY A 124 -17.45 -2.24 -3.23
C GLY A 124 -16.07 -1.65 -2.97
N THR A 125 -15.95 -0.77 -1.97
CA THR A 125 -14.65 -0.33 -1.43
C THR A 125 -14.82 0.24 -0.03
N SER A 126 -13.86 -0.04 0.88
CA SER A 126 -13.74 0.63 2.18
C SER A 126 -12.56 1.63 2.20
N SER A 127 -11.94 1.88 1.06
CA SER A 127 -10.89 2.90 0.93
C SER A 127 -11.51 4.26 0.64
N VAL A 128 -11.29 5.23 1.53
CA VAL A 128 -11.76 6.61 1.36
C VAL A 128 -11.24 7.20 0.04
N ARG A 129 -9.96 7.01 -0.26
CA ARG A 129 -9.35 7.45 -1.52
C ARG A 129 -10.07 6.88 -2.75
N ARG A 130 -10.22 5.54 -2.83
CA ARG A 130 -10.87 4.87 -3.97
C ARG A 130 -12.32 5.33 -4.13
N LYS A 131 -13.03 5.48 -3.01
CA LYS A 131 -14.39 5.99 -3.00
C LYS A 131 -14.47 7.36 -3.66
N PHE A 132 -13.63 8.30 -3.23
CA PHE A 132 -13.67 9.67 -3.75
C PHE A 132 -13.26 9.72 -5.23
N GLN A 133 -12.16 9.08 -5.61
CA GLN A 133 -11.70 9.07 -7.00
C GLN A 133 -12.74 8.43 -7.94
N PHE A 134 -13.36 7.32 -7.51
CA PHE A 134 -14.37 6.65 -8.31
C PHE A 134 -15.62 7.51 -8.47
N LEU A 135 -16.07 8.16 -7.39
CA LEU A 135 -17.21 9.07 -7.44
C LEU A 135 -16.91 10.27 -8.36
N HIS A 136 -15.76 10.92 -8.21
CA HIS A 136 -15.38 12.03 -9.08
C HIS A 136 -15.37 11.65 -10.56
N PHE A 137 -14.83 10.47 -10.87
CA PHE A 137 -14.83 9.97 -12.26
C PHE A 137 -16.24 9.73 -12.79
N MET A 138 -17.12 9.11 -12.01
CA MET A 138 -18.49 8.81 -12.40
C MET A 138 -19.35 10.08 -12.47
N ASP A 139 -19.20 11.01 -11.53
CA ASP A 139 -19.92 12.30 -11.53
C ASP A 139 -19.55 13.12 -12.78
N ALA A 140 -18.29 13.12 -13.22
CA ALA A 140 -17.85 13.75 -14.45
C ALA A 140 -18.49 13.14 -15.71
N LYS A 141 -18.92 11.89 -15.64
CA LYS A 141 -19.66 11.19 -16.72
C LYS A 141 -21.17 11.27 -16.56
N ALA A 142 -21.68 11.95 -15.53
CA ALA A 142 -23.08 12.00 -15.15
C ALA A 142 -23.71 10.62 -14.88
N VAL A 143 -22.90 9.66 -14.40
CA VAL A 143 -23.33 8.32 -13.97
C VAL A 143 -23.43 8.28 -12.44
N ASN A 144 -24.61 7.99 -11.92
CA ASN A 144 -24.81 7.89 -10.48
C ASN A 144 -24.50 6.48 -9.99
N VAL A 145 -23.50 6.34 -9.09
CA VAL A 145 -23.12 5.06 -8.48
C VAL A 145 -23.23 5.10 -6.97
N LYS A 146 -23.41 3.93 -6.37
CA LYS A 146 -23.44 3.75 -4.91
C LYS A 146 -22.16 3.09 -4.45
N ILE A 147 -21.50 3.69 -3.46
CA ILE A 147 -20.36 3.06 -2.81
C ILE A 147 -20.82 2.31 -1.56
N LYS A 148 -20.48 1.03 -1.50
CA LYS A 148 -20.79 0.17 -0.35
C LYS A 148 -19.49 -0.41 0.23
N ASP A 149 -19.38 -0.36 1.55
CA ASP A 149 -18.22 -0.92 2.24
C ASP A 149 -18.09 -2.42 1.97
N ILE A 150 -16.86 -2.86 1.67
CA ILE A 150 -16.53 -4.27 1.50
C ILE A 150 -15.29 -4.63 2.31
N ARG A 151 -15.40 -5.67 3.15
CA ARG A 151 -14.35 -6.12 4.06
C ARG A 151 -13.97 -7.56 3.82
N GLY A 152 -12.80 -7.92 4.34
CA GLY A 152 -12.17 -9.21 4.22
C GLY A 152 -10.87 -9.13 3.42
N ASN A 153 -10.19 -10.26 3.30
CA ASN A 153 -9.03 -10.40 2.41
C ASN A 153 -9.47 -10.35 0.93
N VAL A 154 -8.52 -10.35 0.01
CA VAL A 154 -8.78 -10.27 -1.44
C VAL A 154 -9.75 -11.37 -1.88
N ASN A 155 -9.49 -12.64 -1.51
CA ASN A 155 -10.36 -13.78 -1.83
C ASN A 155 -11.81 -13.59 -1.37
N THR A 156 -11.98 -13.07 -0.14
CA THR A 156 -13.30 -12.79 0.42
C THR A 156 -14.03 -11.70 -0.34
N ARG A 157 -13.33 -10.62 -0.73
CA ARG A 157 -13.92 -9.51 -1.50
C ARG A 157 -14.33 -9.96 -2.90
N ILE A 158 -13.50 -10.75 -3.57
CA ILE A 158 -13.84 -11.34 -4.87
C ILE A 158 -15.08 -12.24 -4.75
N ARG A 159 -15.15 -13.08 -3.72
CA ARG A 159 -16.34 -13.92 -3.50
C ARG A 159 -17.59 -13.08 -3.27
N LYS A 160 -17.49 -12.01 -2.47
CA LYS A 160 -18.60 -11.08 -2.21
C LYS A 160 -19.02 -10.32 -3.48
N SER A 161 -18.10 -9.95 -4.37
CA SER A 161 -18.47 -9.31 -5.63
C SER A 161 -19.31 -10.22 -6.54
N LYS A 162 -19.10 -11.55 -6.42
CA LYS A 162 -19.85 -12.55 -7.18
C LYS A 162 -21.22 -12.93 -6.56
N SER A 163 -21.53 -12.46 -5.34
CA SER A 163 -22.79 -12.79 -4.64
C SER A 163 -24.00 -11.96 -5.09
N GLY A 164 -23.80 -10.96 -5.97
CA GLY A 164 -24.85 -10.07 -6.45
C GLY A 164 -25.09 -8.83 -5.58
N ASP A 165 -24.35 -8.69 -4.47
CA ASP A 165 -24.43 -7.51 -3.61
C ASP A 165 -23.68 -6.29 -4.15
N TYR A 166 -22.84 -6.49 -5.18
CA TYR A 166 -21.97 -5.50 -5.80
C TYR A 166 -21.91 -5.74 -7.31
N ASP A 167 -21.95 -4.67 -8.08
CA ASP A 167 -21.71 -4.69 -9.54
C ASP A 167 -20.22 -4.66 -9.87
N GLY A 168 -19.40 -4.19 -8.92
CA GLY A 168 -17.96 -4.20 -9.03
C GLY A 168 -17.26 -3.97 -7.70
N VAL A 169 -15.97 -4.30 -7.63
CA VAL A 169 -15.12 -4.04 -6.46
C VAL A 169 -13.78 -3.45 -6.87
N LEU A 170 -13.29 -2.49 -6.06
CA LEU A 170 -12.00 -1.84 -6.28
C LEU A 170 -10.92 -2.52 -5.43
N LEU A 171 -9.88 -3.03 -6.10
CA LEU A 171 -8.77 -3.76 -5.47
C LEU A 171 -7.43 -3.18 -5.92
N ALA A 172 -6.34 -3.62 -5.27
CA ALA A 172 -4.98 -3.35 -5.73
C ALA A 172 -4.55 -4.48 -6.67
N GLU A 173 -4.04 -4.14 -7.86
CA GLU A 173 -3.59 -5.10 -8.87
C GLU A 173 -2.54 -6.07 -8.31
N ALA A 174 -1.51 -5.55 -7.62
CA ALA A 174 -0.49 -6.37 -6.98
C ALA A 174 -1.04 -7.47 -6.04
N GLY A 175 -2.22 -7.25 -5.44
CA GLY A 175 -2.88 -8.25 -4.61
C GLY A 175 -3.43 -9.41 -5.42
N LEU A 176 -4.02 -9.14 -6.58
CA LEU A 176 -4.56 -10.15 -7.49
C LEU A 176 -3.44 -10.95 -8.16
N GLU A 177 -2.39 -10.25 -8.62
CA GLU A 177 -1.23 -10.87 -9.27
C GLU A 177 -0.50 -11.82 -8.32
N ARG A 178 -0.19 -11.36 -7.09
CA ARG A 178 0.50 -12.18 -6.08
C ARG A 178 -0.27 -13.43 -5.69
N LEU A 179 -1.60 -13.34 -5.65
CA LEU A 179 -2.48 -14.46 -5.35
C LEU A 179 -2.80 -15.33 -6.57
N ASN A 180 -2.35 -14.95 -7.76
CA ASN A 180 -2.67 -15.61 -9.02
C ASN A 180 -4.18 -15.90 -9.17
N MET A 181 -5.00 -14.86 -8.93
CA MET A 181 -6.45 -15.02 -8.74
C MET A 181 -7.22 -15.46 -9.98
N GLY A 182 -6.65 -15.34 -11.20
CA GLY A 182 -7.30 -15.74 -12.44
C GLY A 182 -8.67 -15.09 -12.67
N VAL A 183 -8.90 -13.86 -12.15
CA VAL A 183 -10.11 -13.08 -12.35
C VAL A 183 -9.87 -12.03 -13.40
N GLU A 184 -10.86 -11.77 -14.24
CA GLU A 184 -10.82 -10.64 -15.16
C GLU A 184 -10.99 -9.33 -14.38
N TYR A 185 -10.24 -8.32 -14.77
CA TYR A 185 -10.33 -6.99 -14.19
C TYR A 185 -9.95 -5.93 -15.22
N GLU A 186 -10.36 -4.71 -14.98
CA GLU A 186 -9.93 -3.53 -15.70
C GLU A 186 -8.95 -2.73 -14.83
N ARG A 187 -7.76 -2.43 -15.37
CA ARG A 187 -6.79 -1.57 -14.69
C ARG A 187 -7.29 -0.13 -14.74
N LEU A 188 -7.21 0.53 -13.61
CA LEU A 188 -7.51 1.95 -13.49
C LEU A 188 -6.20 2.73 -13.63
N ASP A 189 -6.06 3.45 -14.72
CA ASP A 189 -4.86 4.22 -15.01
C ASP A 189 -4.65 5.32 -13.97
N CYS A 190 -3.36 5.66 -13.73
CA CYS A 190 -2.97 6.67 -12.74
C CYS A 190 -3.57 8.07 -13.02
N ASP A 191 -4.13 8.27 -14.19
CA ASP A 191 -4.93 9.42 -14.57
C ASP A 191 -6.36 8.96 -14.91
N PRO A 192 -7.37 9.22 -14.08
CA PRO A 192 -7.37 10.02 -12.84
C PRO A 192 -7.19 9.22 -11.53
N PHE A 193 -6.96 7.91 -11.57
CA PHE A 193 -6.95 7.06 -10.38
C PHE A 193 -5.55 6.94 -9.77
N VAL A 194 -5.09 8.00 -9.10
CA VAL A 194 -3.78 7.99 -8.45
C VAL A 194 -3.73 6.95 -7.32
N PRO A 195 -2.77 6.01 -7.35
CA PRO A 195 -2.68 4.93 -6.38
C PRO A 195 -2.53 5.38 -4.92
N SER A 196 -2.73 4.43 -4.00
CA SER A 196 -2.35 4.66 -2.60
C SER A 196 -0.83 4.78 -2.49
N PRO A 197 -0.32 5.69 -1.67
CA PRO A 197 1.10 5.75 -1.40
C PRO A 197 1.66 4.39 -1.01
N ASN A 198 2.83 4.06 -1.54
CA ASN A 198 3.54 2.78 -1.32
C ASN A 198 2.78 1.52 -1.78
N GLN A 199 1.73 1.66 -2.60
CA GLN A 199 1.04 0.50 -3.14
C GLN A 199 1.95 -0.28 -4.09
N GLY A 200 1.92 -1.63 -3.99
CA GLY A 200 2.81 -2.52 -4.75
C GLY A 200 4.14 -2.84 -4.05
N ILE A 201 4.56 -2.07 -3.05
CA ILE A 201 5.86 -2.22 -2.39
C ILE A 201 5.79 -3.22 -1.23
N ILE A 202 6.75 -4.16 -1.21
CA ILE A 202 7.00 -5.06 -0.09
C ILE A 202 8.18 -4.49 0.70
N ALA A 203 7.97 -4.24 2.00
CA ALA A 203 8.98 -3.72 2.90
C ALA A 203 9.48 -4.80 3.87
N VAL A 204 10.78 -4.80 4.11
CA VAL A 204 11.47 -5.59 5.12
C VAL A 204 11.94 -4.67 6.24
N VAL A 205 11.46 -4.94 7.43
CA VAL A 205 11.74 -4.14 8.62
C VAL A 205 12.63 -4.92 9.57
N THR A 206 13.61 -4.22 10.16
CA THR A 206 14.53 -4.74 11.18
C THR A 206 14.59 -3.81 12.38
N ARG A 207 15.28 -4.26 13.42
CA ARG A 207 15.79 -3.33 14.45
C ARG A 207 16.89 -2.47 13.83
N LYS A 208 16.96 -1.22 14.23
CA LYS A 208 18.05 -0.31 13.88
C LYS A 208 19.37 -0.89 14.39
N ASP A 209 20.43 -0.71 13.61
CA ASP A 209 21.77 -1.22 13.91
C ASP A 209 21.82 -2.76 14.08
N SER A 210 20.95 -3.48 13.38
CA SER A 210 20.94 -4.93 13.34
C SER A 210 22.18 -5.47 12.62
N GLU A 211 22.75 -6.57 13.15
CA GLU A 211 23.84 -7.30 12.47
C GLU A 211 23.42 -7.82 11.09
N LEU A 212 22.11 -7.82 10.79
CA LEU A 212 21.55 -8.25 9.52
C LEU A 212 21.44 -7.13 8.49
N ASP A 213 21.66 -5.87 8.86
CA ASP A 213 21.42 -4.71 7.98
C ASP A 213 22.21 -4.79 6.67
N GLU A 214 23.49 -5.17 6.72
CA GLU A 214 24.32 -5.34 5.53
C GLU A 214 23.80 -6.44 4.59
N ILE A 215 23.19 -7.49 5.15
CA ILE A 215 22.64 -8.60 4.40
C ILE A 215 21.36 -8.16 3.74
N ILE A 216 20.47 -7.51 4.51
CA ILE A 216 19.16 -7.09 4.05
C ILE A 216 19.26 -5.99 2.99
N ARG A 217 20.21 -5.07 3.11
CA ARG A 217 20.49 -4.04 2.08
C ARG A 217 20.83 -4.62 0.70
N LYS A 218 21.31 -5.87 0.61
CA LYS A 218 21.60 -6.51 -0.68
C LYS A 218 20.34 -6.88 -1.47
N ILE A 219 19.20 -6.93 -0.84
CA ILE A 219 17.90 -7.16 -1.50
C ILE A 219 17.08 -5.87 -1.66
N ASP A 220 17.65 -4.73 -1.28
CA ASP A 220 17.01 -3.43 -1.43
C ASP A 220 17.04 -2.95 -2.88
N ASP A 221 15.92 -2.45 -3.36
CA ASP A 221 15.78 -1.88 -4.69
C ASP A 221 15.83 -0.35 -4.62
N ALA A 222 16.85 0.24 -5.25
CA ALA A 222 17.13 1.66 -5.13
C ALA A 222 16.08 2.56 -5.82
N GLU A 223 15.47 2.10 -6.90
CA GLU A 223 14.42 2.86 -7.59
C GLU A 223 13.14 2.86 -6.76
N THR A 224 12.69 1.69 -6.32
CA THR A 224 11.53 1.54 -5.43
C THR A 224 11.72 2.29 -4.10
N ARG A 225 12.94 2.32 -3.56
CA ARG A 225 13.24 3.10 -2.35
C ARG A 225 13.06 4.59 -2.58
N THR A 226 13.58 5.11 -3.70
CA THR A 226 13.39 6.51 -4.08
C THR A 226 11.90 6.85 -4.23
N GLU A 227 11.13 5.99 -4.91
CA GLU A 227 9.68 6.15 -5.05
C GLU A 227 8.98 6.22 -3.69
N ALA A 228 9.31 5.28 -2.80
CA ALA A 228 8.74 5.20 -1.46
C ALA A 228 9.08 6.43 -0.61
N GLU A 229 10.30 6.92 -0.66
CA GLU A 229 10.74 8.10 0.08
C GLU A 229 10.02 9.37 -0.40
N VAL A 230 9.88 9.54 -1.72
CA VAL A 230 9.14 10.65 -2.33
C VAL A 230 7.66 10.61 -1.94
N GLU A 231 7.02 9.44 -2.04
CA GLU A 231 5.61 9.27 -1.65
C GLU A 231 5.39 9.52 -0.15
N ASN A 232 6.32 9.05 0.70
CA ASN A 232 6.28 9.30 2.15
C ASN A 232 6.50 10.77 2.50
N GLU A 233 7.33 11.51 1.74
CA GLU A 233 7.53 12.93 1.97
C GLU A 233 6.24 13.72 1.72
N VAL A 234 5.50 13.40 0.65
CA VAL A 234 4.20 14.00 0.38
C VAL A 234 3.23 13.72 1.54
N LEU A 235 3.16 12.46 2.00
CA LEU A 235 2.30 12.07 3.12
C LEU A 235 2.62 12.81 4.43
N LYS A 236 3.91 12.99 4.74
CA LYS A 236 4.34 13.71 5.97
C LYS A 236 3.85 15.15 5.98
N VAL A 237 3.98 15.83 4.84
CA VAL A 237 3.62 17.25 4.72
C VAL A 237 2.10 17.45 4.69
N THR A 238 1.37 16.58 3.98
CA THR A 238 -0.10 16.69 3.88
C THR A 238 -0.81 16.20 5.15
N GLY A 239 -0.08 15.63 6.11
CA GLY A 239 -0.70 14.96 7.27
C GLY A 239 -1.54 13.76 6.88
N GLY A 240 -1.34 13.24 5.67
CA GLY A 240 -2.12 12.17 5.07
C GLY A 240 -1.97 10.85 5.82
N GLY A 241 -3.04 10.12 5.84
CA GLY A 241 -3.14 8.77 6.38
C GLY A 241 -4.37 8.10 5.76
N CYS A 242 -4.69 6.88 6.19
CA CYS A 242 -5.82 6.09 5.67
C CYS A 242 -7.19 6.80 5.78
N ALA A 243 -7.28 7.87 6.55
CA ALA A 243 -8.52 8.64 6.77
C ALA A 243 -8.75 9.76 5.75
N LEU A 244 -7.71 10.20 5.03
CA LEU A 244 -7.82 11.23 4.01
C LEU A 244 -7.85 10.62 2.61
N PRO A 245 -8.60 11.23 1.67
CA PRO A 245 -8.66 10.77 0.28
C PRO A 245 -7.42 11.22 -0.51
N VAL A 246 -6.24 10.73 -0.11
CA VAL A 246 -4.95 11.07 -0.73
C VAL A 246 -4.42 9.90 -1.54
N GLY A 247 -4.13 10.14 -2.81
CA GLY A 247 -3.36 9.27 -3.70
C GLY A 247 -1.99 9.89 -3.96
N VAL A 248 -0.95 9.07 -3.96
CA VAL A 248 0.40 9.51 -4.33
C VAL A 248 1.08 8.37 -5.07
N HIS A 249 1.65 8.69 -6.20
CA HIS A 249 2.42 7.73 -6.99
C HIS A 249 3.66 8.39 -7.57
N ALA A 250 4.81 7.90 -7.15
CA ALA A 250 6.09 8.23 -7.76
C ALA A 250 6.53 7.10 -8.70
N SER A 251 7.11 7.45 -9.83
CA SER A 251 7.76 6.52 -10.75
C SER A 251 9.18 7.00 -11.00
N CYS A 252 10.16 6.18 -10.65
CA CYS A 252 11.58 6.52 -10.74
C CYS A 252 12.22 5.85 -11.96
N ASN A 253 13.11 6.56 -12.62
CA ASN A 253 14.06 6.00 -13.57
C ASN A 253 15.47 6.52 -13.25
N ALA A 254 16.46 6.21 -14.09
CA ALA A 254 17.84 6.58 -13.84
C ALA A 254 18.06 8.10 -13.67
N ALA A 255 17.26 8.95 -14.37
CA ALA A 255 17.49 10.39 -14.46
C ALA A 255 16.43 11.24 -13.74
N SER A 256 15.19 10.74 -13.63
CA SER A 256 14.05 11.54 -13.20
C SER A 256 13.08 10.75 -12.34
N VAL A 257 12.24 11.51 -11.63
CA VAL A 257 11.10 11.00 -10.88
C VAL A 257 9.84 11.70 -11.40
N GLY A 258 8.88 10.93 -11.86
CA GLY A 258 7.51 11.39 -12.10
C GLY A 258 6.70 11.26 -10.81
N LEU A 259 5.97 12.28 -10.44
CA LEU A 259 5.11 12.30 -9.26
C LEU A 259 3.69 12.70 -9.65
N SER A 260 2.73 11.87 -9.28
CA SER A 260 1.30 12.16 -9.38
C SER A 260 0.68 12.18 -8.00
N VAL A 261 -0.07 13.22 -7.68
CA VAL A 261 -0.77 13.36 -6.41
C VAL A 261 -2.23 13.68 -6.67
N TYR A 262 -3.11 12.95 -6.01
CA TYR A 262 -4.53 13.24 -5.90
C TYR A 262 -4.83 13.64 -4.46
N PHE A 263 -5.55 14.71 -4.29
CA PHE A 263 -6.03 15.18 -2.99
C PHE A 263 -7.51 15.50 -3.08
N GLY A 264 -8.36 14.71 -2.43
CA GLY A 264 -9.79 14.97 -2.36
C GLY A 264 -10.08 15.94 -1.21
N VAL A 265 -10.74 17.05 -1.53
CA VAL A 265 -11.18 18.06 -0.56
C VAL A 265 -12.60 17.76 -0.10
N SER A 266 -13.51 17.57 -1.06
CA SER A 266 -14.91 17.20 -0.85
C SER A 266 -15.37 16.20 -1.91
N ARG A 267 -16.66 15.89 -1.94
CA ARG A 267 -17.22 15.08 -3.05
C ARG A 267 -17.14 15.80 -4.40
N GLU A 268 -17.15 17.11 -4.39
CA GLU A 268 -17.22 17.95 -5.60
C GLU A 268 -15.87 18.56 -5.94
N GLU A 269 -14.94 18.58 -4.99
CA GLU A 269 -13.65 19.25 -5.13
C GLU A 269 -12.48 18.30 -4.88
N TYR A 270 -11.55 18.32 -5.80
CA TYR A 270 -10.29 17.59 -5.71
C TYR A 270 -9.18 18.28 -6.51
N ILE A 271 -7.96 17.94 -6.18
CA ILE A 271 -6.77 18.43 -6.87
C ILE A 271 -6.01 17.21 -7.40
N ILE A 272 -5.60 17.28 -8.66
CA ILE A 272 -4.63 16.36 -9.25
C ILE A 272 -3.44 17.17 -9.73
N GLU A 273 -2.27 16.86 -9.19
CA GLU A 273 -1.01 17.46 -9.59
C GLU A 273 -0.08 16.39 -10.16
N LYS A 274 0.58 16.72 -11.27
CA LYS A 274 1.58 15.85 -11.90
C LYS A 274 2.82 16.65 -12.19
N ARG A 275 3.96 16.12 -11.79
CA ARG A 275 5.26 16.77 -12.03
C ARG A 275 6.32 15.73 -12.41
N VAL A 276 7.32 16.18 -13.13
CA VAL A 276 8.54 15.42 -13.41
C VAL A 276 9.72 16.29 -13.03
N PHE A 277 10.61 15.74 -12.24
CA PHE A 277 11.79 16.46 -11.76
C PHE A 277 13.04 15.55 -11.75
N GLY A 278 14.20 16.18 -11.73
CA GLY A 278 15.46 15.46 -11.65
C GLY A 278 15.60 14.72 -10.32
N LYS A 279 16.22 13.55 -10.35
CA LYS A 279 16.35 12.65 -9.19
C LYS A 279 17.02 13.34 -8.00
N GLU A 280 17.99 14.24 -8.26
CA GLU A 280 18.74 14.95 -7.23
C GLU A 280 17.88 15.90 -6.37
N ARG A 281 16.78 16.40 -6.92
CA ARG A 281 15.89 17.36 -6.26
C ARG A 281 14.54 16.76 -5.86
N CYS A 282 14.35 15.47 -6.06
CA CYS A 282 13.04 14.84 -5.93
C CYS A 282 12.39 15.03 -4.55
N MET A 283 13.16 15.00 -3.48
CA MET A 283 12.65 15.18 -2.11
C MET A 283 12.20 16.62 -1.83
N ASP A 284 12.97 17.61 -2.30
CA ASP A 284 12.62 19.02 -2.10
C ASP A 284 11.41 19.43 -2.94
N GLU A 285 11.37 19.01 -4.19
CA GLU A 285 10.23 19.24 -5.11
C GLU A 285 8.93 18.57 -4.59
N ALA A 286 9.03 17.34 -4.07
CA ALA A 286 7.89 16.64 -3.46
C ALA A 286 7.38 17.39 -2.23
N ARG A 287 8.29 17.89 -1.39
CA ARG A 287 7.95 18.68 -0.20
C ARG A 287 7.28 20.01 -0.56
N GLU A 288 7.79 20.71 -1.56
CA GLU A 288 7.21 21.98 -2.03
C GLU A 288 5.80 21.77 -2.60
N LEU A 289 5.62 20.75 -3.44
CA LEU A 289 4.31 20.40 -3.97
C LEU A 289 3.34 20.10 -2.83
N ALA A 290 3.74 19.27 -1.87
CA ALA A 290 2.90 18.88 -0.75
C ALA A 290 2.51 20.05 0.16
N LYS A 291 3.40 21.05 0.37
CA LYS A 291 3.08 22.28 1.11
C LYS A 291 1.99 23.09 0.39
N GLY A 292 2.06 23.20 -0.93
CA GLY A 292 1.03 23.86 -1.73
C GLY A 292 -0.35 23.21 -1.52
N LEU A 293 -0.41 21.88 -1.57
CA LEU A 293 -1.64 21.11 -1.33
C LEU A 293 -2.18 21.27 0.10
N ALA A 294 -1.29 21.28 1.10
CA ALA A 294 -1.68 21.43 2.50
C ALA A 294 -2.25 22.82 2.84
N ILE A 295 -1.88 23.87 2.11
CA ILE A 295 -2.45 25.21 2.25
C ILE A 295 -3.89 25.20 1.75
N VAL A 296 -4.14 24.67 0.55
CA VAL A 296 -5.47 24.60 -0.06
C VAL A 296 -6.44 23.82 0.84
N SER A 297 -5.96 22.71 1.46
CA SER A 297 -6.79 21.90 2.35
C SER A 297 -7.20 22.57 3.67
N LYS A 298 -6.57 23.70 4.05
CA LYS A 298 -6.92 24.47 5.27
C LYS A 298 -7.82 25.65 4.98
N GLU A 299 -7.93 26.05 3.72
CA GLU A 299 -8.76 27.16 3.27
C GLU A 299 -10.17 26.70 2.85
N CYS A 300 -10.39 25.40 2.70
CA CYS A 300 -11.65 24.72 2.45
C CYS A 300 -12.17 24.07 3.73
#